data_849a8f84ef70c5e7af2d05cfa34dd123
#
_entry.id   849a8f84ef70c5e7af2d05cfa34dd123
#
_cell.length_a   1.000
_cell.length_b   1.000
_cell.length_c   1.000
_cell.angle_alpha   90.00
_cell.angle_beta   90.00
_cell.angle_gamma   90.00
#
_symmetry.space_group_name_H-M   'P 1'
#
loop_
_entity.id
_entity.type
_entity.pdbx_description
1 polymer ?
#
loop_
_entity_poly.entity_id
_entity_poly.type
_entity_poly.pdbx_seq_one_letter_code
_entity_poly.pdbx_strand_id
1 'polypeptide(L)'
;NTVNNLLQGKADKGIGTFFRFLVNSTFGIAGLFDVASEIGLEKAPEDFGQTLGVWGVGEGSYLVLPVLGPSSTRDWARYPAGWATSPTTWALWDEDWYWSAGLRLVDGLDTRARLLELEKFRASTVDEYAAVRDAYLAARRRAVADGEAMDAEEELETLTPLDFDDEE
;
A
#
# COMPACT_ATOMS: atom_id res chain seq x y z
N ASN A 1 2.98 -7.86 -4.57
CA ASN A 1 1.71 -7.33 -5.12
C ASN A 1 0.95 -8.38 -5.94
N THR A 2 1.52 -8.99 -7.00
CA THR A 2 0.85 -10.02 -7.84
C THR A 2 0.19 -11.12 -7.01
N VAL A 3 0.93 -11.72 -6.07
CA VAL A 3 0.41 -12.80 -5.20
C VAL A 3 -0.79 -12.32 -4.38
N ASN A 4 -0.71 -11.13 -3.80
CA ASN A 4 -1.79 -10.58 -2.97
C ASN A 4 -3.05 -10.27 -3.80
N ASN A 5 -2.90 -9.70 -5.00
CA ASN A 5 -4.02 -9.51 -5.93
C ASN A 5 -4.73 -10.84 -6.25
N LEU A 6 -3.97 -11.89 -6.55
CA LEU A 6 -4.54 -13.21 -6.84
C LEU A 6 -5.23 -13.83 -5.60
N LEU A 7 -4.65 -13.70 -4.40
CA LEU A 7 -5.24 -14.18 -3.16
C LEU A 7 -6.54 -13.44 -2.78
N GLN A 8 -6.71 -12.21 -3.27
CA GLN A 8 -7.93 -11.41 -3.12
C GLN A 8 -8.96 -11.67 -4.23
N GLY A 9 -8.66 -12.55 -5.21
CA GLY A 9 -9.54 -12.84 -6.34
C GLY A 9 -9.50 -11.77 -7.45
N LYS A 10 -8.61 -10.80 -7.39
CA LYS A 10 -8.43 -9.70 -8.37
C LYS A 10 -7.48 -10.16 -9.49
N ALA A 11 -7.93 -11.10 -10.32
CA ALA A 11 -7.08 -11.73 -11.33
C ALA A 11 -6.56 -10.74 -12.39
N ASP A 12 -7.36 -9.80 -12.82
CA ASP A 12 -7.02 -8.70 -13.74
C ASP A 12 -5.88 -7.83 -13.21
N LYS A 13 -6.00 -7.35 -11.97
CA LYS A 13 -4.95 -6.58 -11.28
C LYS A 13 -3.69 -7.43 -11.02
N GLY A 14 -3.87 -8.71 -10.70
CA GLY A 14 -2.78 -9.66 -10.53
C GLY A 14 -1.97 -9.87 -11.80
N ILE A 15 -2.65 -10.09 -12.92
CA ILE A 15 -2.05 -10.23 -14.25
C ILE A 15 -1.36 -8.92 -14.66
N GLY A 16 -2.03 -7.78 -14.52
CA GLY A 16 -1.46 -6.47 -14.80
C GLY A 16 -0.15 -6.23 -14.02
N THR A 17 -0.15 -6.52 -12.72
CA THR A 17 1.05 -6.40 -11.87
C THR A 17 2.17 -7.35 -12.30
N PHE A 18 1.84 -8.56 -12.76
CA PHE A 18 2.82 -9.50 -13.30
C PHE A 18 3.43 -8.98 -14.61
N PHE A 19 2.63 -8.46 -15.53
CA PHE A 19 3.14 -7.84 -16.76
C PHE A 19 4.00 -6.61 -16.48
N ARG A 20 3.63 -5.79 -15.49
CA ARG A 20 4.48 -4.69 -15.03
C ARG A 20 5.87 -5.18 -14.59
N PHE A 21 5.90 -6.26 -13.82
CA PHE A 21 7.17 -6.87 -13.42
C PHE A 21 8.00 -7.30 -14.64
N LEU A 22 7.41 -7.99 -15.62
CA LEU A 22 8.11 -8.41 -16.82
C LEU A 22 8.63 -7.22 -17.64
N VAL A 23 7.79 -6.23 -17.91
CA VAL A 23 8.16 -5.04 -18.70
C VAL A 23 9.28 -4.28 -18.00
N ASN A 24 9.14 -3.98 -16.71
CA ASN A 24 10.15 -3.23 -15.97
C ASN A 24 11.46 -4.01 -15.80
N SER A 25 11.40 -5.34 -15.69
CA SER A 25 12.61 -6.16 -15.60
C SER A 25 13.35 -6.24 -16.95
N THR A 26 12.61 -6.27 -18.07
CA THR A 26 13.19 -6.43 -19.41
C THR A 26 13.60 -5.09 -20.01
N PHE A 27 12.69 -4.13 -20.04
CA PHE A 27 12.89 -2.83 -20.70
C PHE A 27 13.31 -1.72 -19.72
N GLY A 28 13.00 -1.88 -18.42
CA GLY A 28 13.35 -0.94 -17.36
C GLY A 28 14.71 -1.17 -16.71
N ILE A 29 15.62 -1.90 -17.35
CA ILE A 29 16.95 -2.25 -16.82
C ILE A 29 16.81 -2.85 -15.40
N ALA A 30 16.28 -4.07 -15.33
CA ALA A 30 16.03 -4.79 -14.09
C ALA A 30 15.15 -4.01 -13.07
N GLY A 31 14.24 -3.16 -13.56
CA GLY A 31 13.31 -2.40 -12.72
C GLY A 31 13.81 -1.03 -12.26
N LEU A 32 14.93 -0.54 -12.78
CA LEU A 32 15.44 0.81 -12.49
C LEU A 32 14.49 1.88 -13.03
N PHE A 33 13.88 1.64 -14.19
CA PHE A 33 12.91 2.52 -14.83
C PHE A 33 11.52 1.89 -14.85
N ASP A 34 10.50 2.69 -14.55
CA ASP A 34 9.09 2.25 -14.56
C ASP A 34 8.46 2.43 -15.95
N VAL A 35 8.97 1.67 -16.92
CA VAL A 35 8.48 1.66 -18.32
C VAL A 35 7.01 1.21 -18.38
N ALA A 36 6.60 0.34 -17.47
CA ALA A 36 5.23 -0.15 -17.43
C ALA A 36 4.20 0.96 -17.19
N SER A 37 4.53 1.98 -16.41
CA SER A 37 3.66 3.16 -16.22
C SER A 37 3.56 4.00 -17.49
N GLU A 38 4.65 4.13 -18.25
CA GLU A 38 4.66 4.89 -19.51
C GLU A 38 3.78 4.27 -20.61
N ILE A 39 3.62 2.94 -20.58
CA ILE A 39 2.73 2.22 -21.51
C ILE A 39 1.30 2.03 -20.98
N GLY A 40 0.94 2.72 -19.88
CA GLY A 40 -0.41 2.73 -19.34
C GLY A 40 -0.80 1.52 -18.46
N LEU A 41 0.16 0.72 -18.01
CA LEU A 41 -0.12 -0.32 -17.02
C LEU A 41 -0.21 0.32 -15.62
N GLU A 42 -1.39 0.33 -15.03
CA GLU A 42 -1.64 0.91 -13.71
C GLU A 42 -0.97 0.14 -12.57
N LYS A 43 -0.60 0.87 -11.50
CA LYS A 43 -0.09 0.26 -10.27
C LYS A 43 -1.26 -0.24 -9.43
N ALA A 44 -1.23 -1.51 -9.06
CA ALA A 44 -2.16 -2.10 -8.09
C ALA A 44 -1.36 -2.54 -6.84
N PRO A 45 -1.07 -1.60 -5.91
CA PRO A 45 -0.29 -1.89 -4.73
C PRO A 45 -1.13 -2.65 -3.71
N GLU A 46 -0.85 -3.92 -3.54
CA GLU A 46 -1.50 -4.78 -2.56
C GLU A 46 -0.48 -5.40 -1.62
N ASP A 47 -0.87 -5.57 -0.37
CA ASP A 47 -0.07 -6.25 0.63
C ASP A 47 -0.87 -7.35 1.37
N PHE A 48 -0.18 -8.15 2.16
CA PHE A 48 -0.81 -9.27 2.85
C PHE A 48 -1.76 -8.82 3.97
N GLY A 49 -1.56 -7.64 4.57
CA GLY A 49 -2.50 -7.06 5.53
C GLY A 49 -3.83 -6.71 4.87
N GLN A 50 -3.82 -6.18 3.64
CA GLN A 50 -5.03 -5.95 2.84
C GLN A 50 -5.71 -7.28 2.48
N THR A 51 -4.94 -8.29 2.06
CA THR A 51 -5.47 -9.65 1.78
C THR A 51 -6.20 -10.22 2.99
N LEU A 52 -5.61 -10.13 4.18
CA LEU A 52 -6.28 -10.55 5.41
C LEU A 52 -7.56 -9.74 5.69
N GLY A 53 -7.54 -8.44 5.39
CA GLY A 53 -8.73 -7.58 5.51
C GLY A 53 -9.86 -8.02 4.60
N VAL A 54 -9.59 -8.29 3.33
CA VAL A 54 -10.56 -8.83 2.36
C VAL A 54 -11.11 -10.19 2.82
N TRP A 55 -10.30 -11.01 3.49
CA TRP A 55 -10.74 -12.28 4.08
C TRP A 55 -11.52 -12.11 5.38
N GLY A 56 -11.81 -10.87 5.81
CA GLY A 56 -12.62 -10.56 6.99
C GLY A 56 -11.86 -10.47 8.31
N VAL A 57 -10.51 -10.47 8.27
CA VAL A 57 -9.72 -10.25 9.48
C VAL A 57 -9.76 -8.76 9.86
N GLY A 58 -10.25 -8.46 11.04
CA GLY A 58 -10.29 -7.10 11.59
C GLY A 58 -8.90 -6.48 11.71
N GLU A 59 -8.83 -5.15 11.70
CA GLU A 59 -7.57 -4.41 11.77
C GLU A 59 -6.81 -4.60 13.10
N GLY A 60 -7.55 -4.91 14.18
CA GLY A 60 -7.00 -5.09 15.51
C GLY A 60 -6.49 -3.78 16.13
N SER A 61 -5.51 -3.89 17.03
CA SER A 61 -4.94 -2.74 17.72
C SER A 61 -3.98 -1.97 16.81
N TYR A 62 -4.03 -0.64 16.90
CA TYR A 62 -3.04 0.22 16.26
C TYR A 62 -1.67 0.09 16.96
N LEU A 63 -0.62 0.02 16.18
CA LEU A 63 0.76 -0.13 16.62
C LEU A 63 1.66 0.89 15.93
N VAL A 64 2.68 1.36 16.63
CA VAL A 64 3.76 2.13 16.03
C VAL A 64 5.03 1.30 16.08
N LEU A 65 5.48 0.86 14.91
CA LEU A 65 6.69 0.04 14.79
C LEU A 65 7.92 0.95 14.70
N PRO A 66 8.97 0.66 15.49
CA PRO A 66 10.23 1.39 15.35
C PRO A 66 10.72 1.33 13.90
N VAL A 67 11.17 2.46 13.35
CA VAL A 67 11.67 2.61 11.96
C VAL A 67 10.58 2.49 10.90
N LEU A 68 9.63 1.54 11.04
CA LEU A 68 8.61 1.23 10.03
C LEU A 68 7.35 2.11 10.13
N GLY A 69 7.16 2.79 11.29
CA GLY A 69 6.06 3.73 11.50
C GLY A 69 4.70 3.10 11.82
N PRO A 70 3.60 3.75 11.44
CA PRO A 70 2.24 3.31 11.72
C PRO A 70 1.93 1.93 11.17
N SER A 71 1.23 1.11 11.98
CA SER A 71 0.81 -0.24 11.60
C SER A 71 -0.42 -0.64 12.43
N SER A 72 -0.95 -1.84 12.17
CA SER A 72 -1.94 -2.50 13.00
C SER A 72 -1.54 -3.95 13.24
N THR A 73 -2.22 -4.61 14.19
CA THR A 73 -1.96 -6.03 14.48
C THR A 73 -2.14 -6.91 13.24
N ARG A 74 -3.15 -6.64 12.41
CA ARG A 74 -3.34 -7.31 11.12
C ARG A 74 -2.24 -6.97 10.13
N ASP A 75 -1.97 -5.68 9.97
CA ASP A 75 -1.07 -5.18 8.93
C ASP A 75 0.41 -5.49 9.22
N TRP A 76 0.74 -5.82 10.47
CA TRP A 76 2.08 -6.33 10.81
C TRP A 76 2.44 -7.57 9.99
N ALA A 77 1.45 -8.42 9.65
CA ALA A 77 1.67 -9.63 8.84
C ALA A 77 2.21 -9.34 7.43
N ARG A 78 2.08 -8.11 6.91
CA ARG A 78 2.66 -7.71 5.61
C ARG A 78 4.17 -7.83 5.55
N TYR A 79 4.87 -7.65 6.69
CA TYR A 79 6.33 -7.67 6.72
C TYR A 79 6.90 -9.08 6.52
N PRO A 80 6.55 -10.10 7.33
CA PRO A 80 7.03 -11.47 7.10
C PRO A 80 6.50 -12.05 5.77
N ALA A 81 5.25 -11.77 5.39
CA ALA A 81 4.71 -12.22 4.11
C ALA A 81 5.41 -11.55 2.92
N GLY A 82 5.66 -10.25 2.97
CA GLY A 82 6.42 -9.51 1.96
C GLY A 82 7.84 -10.05 1.82
N TRP A 83 8.49 -10.34 2.93
CA TRP A 83 9.82 -10.97 2.93
C TRP A 83 9.79 -12.36 2.26
N ALA A 84 8.84 -13.21 2.61
CA ALA A 84 8.70 -14.55 2.05
C ALA A 84 8.35 -14.57 0.55
N THR A 85 7.61 -13.57 0.07
CA THR A 85 7.17 -13.48 -1.34
C THR A 85 8.05 -12.59 -2.20
N SER A 86 9.09 -11.98 -1.64
CA SER A 86 9.99 -11.08 -2.37
C SER A 86 10.94 -11.89 -3.27
N PRO A 87 11.01 -11.60 -4.57
CA PRO A 87 11.99 -12.21 -5.47
C PRO A 87 13.43 -11.98 -5.03
N THR A 88 13.72 -10.83 -4.43
CA THR A 88 15.06 -10.49 -3.92
C THR A 88 15.48 -11.38 -2.75
N THR A 89 14.54 -11.81 -1.92
CA THR A 89 14.81 -12.73 -0.82
C THR A 89 15.31 -14.09 -1.35
N TRP A 90 14.68 -14.59 -2.40
CA TRP A 90 15.04 -15.88 -3.00
C TRP A 90 16.30 -15.79 -3.87
N ALA A 91 16.45 -14.70 -4.63
CA ALA A 91 17.62 -14.48 -5.48
C ALA A 91 18.91 -14.32 -4.67
N LEU A 92 18.82 -13.78 -3.46
CA LEU A 92 19.95 -13.54 -2.58
C LEU A 92 20.05 -14.55 -1.41
N TRP A 93 19.35 -15.68 -1.50
CA TRP A 93 19.33 -16.67 -0.41
C TRP A 93 20.70 -17.28 -0.13
N ASP A 94 21.47 -17.53 -1.20
CA ASP A 94 22.81 -18.10 -1.14
C ASP A 94 23.93 -17.05 -1.20
N GLU A 95 23.56 -15.76 -1.31
CA GLU A 95 24.52 -14.68 -1.36
C GLU A 95 24.92 -14.21 0.05
N ASP A 96 26.05 -13.51 0.12
CA ASP A 96 26.52 -12.95 1.38
C ASP A 96 25.47 -12.01 2.00
N TRP A 97 25.25 -12.12 3.29
CA TRP A 97 24.24 -11.39 4.07
C TRP A 97 24.28 -9.85 3.89
N TYR A 98 25.45 -9.28 3.53
CA TYR A 98 25.60 -7.82 3.35
C TYR A 98 24.85 -7.29 2.12
N TRP A 99 24.63 -8.11 1.08
CA TRP A 99 23.81 -7.72 -0.06
C TRP A 99 22.34 -7.55 0.35
N SER A 100 21.83 -8.54 1.06
CA SER A 100 20.46 -8.47 1.61
C SER A 100 20.28 -7.30 2.59
N ALA A 101 21.30 -7.07 3.43
CA ALA A 101 21.30 -5.96 4.39
C ALA A 101 21.35 -4.60 3.67
N GLY A 102 22.15 -4.47 2.61
CA GLY A 102 22.26 -3.26 1.80
C GLY A 102 20.94 -2.87 1.17
N LEU A 103 20.25 -3.82 0.52
CA LEU A 103 18.93 -3.55 -0.07
C LEU A 103 17.89 -3.16 0.99
N ARG A 104 17.88 -3.82 2.15
CA ARG A 104 16.97 -3.46 3.25
C ARG A 104 17.26 -2.08 3.86
N LEU A 105 18.52 -1.67 3.88
CA LEU A 105 18.88 -0.30 4.28
C LEU A 105 18.29 0.72 3.31
N VAL A 106 18.37 0.48 2.00
CA VAL A 106 17.77 1.36 0.99
C VAL A 106 16.25 1.44 1.16
N ASP A 107 15.57 0.30 1.33
CA ASP A 107 14.12 0.26 1.60
C ASP A 107 13.77 0.98 2.91
N GLY A 108 14.59 0.83 3.94
CA GLY A 108 14.42 1.53 5.21
C GLY A 108 14.59 3.04 5.08
N LEU A 109 15.57 3.51 4.30
CA LEU A 109 15.78 4.93 4.03
C LEU A 109 14.63 5.53 3.21
N ASP A 110 14.13 4.82 2.18
CA ASP A 110 12.96 5.25 1.41
C ASP A 110 11.71 5.35 2.31
N THR A 111 11.50 4.34 3.15
CA THR A 111 10.41 4.35 4.15
C THR A 111 10.57 5.55 5.10
N ARG A 112 11.77 5.81 5.60
CA ARG A 112 12.03 6.96 6.47
C ARG A 112 11.81 8.29 5.76
N ALA A 113 12.24 8.41 4.50
CA ALA A 113 12.02 9.61 3.70
C ALA A 113 10.52 9.94 3.54
N ARG A 114 9.70 8.93 3.28
CA ARG A 114 8.23 9.09 3.21
C ARG A 114 7.61 9.48 4.56
N LEU A 115 8.14 8.97 5.66
CA LEU A 115 7.68 9.33 7.01
C LEU A 115 8.00 10.78 7.39
N LEU A 116 8.99 11.44 6.75
CA LEU A 116 9.27 12.86 6.98
C LEU A 116 8.11 13.79 6.56
N GLU A 117 7.33 13.39 5.56
CA GLU A 117 6.11 14.15 5.19
C GLU A 117 5.06 14.07 6.29
N LEU A 118 4.93 12.91 6.95
CA LEU A 118 4.04 12.75 8.10
C LEU A 118 4.48 13.57 9.30
N GLU A 119 5.77 13.84 9.48
CA GLU A 119 6.26 14.71 10.57
C GLU A 119 5.73 16.13 10.43
N LYS A 120 5.61 16.67 9.22
CA LYS A 120 5.00 17.98 8.98
C LYS A 120 3.52 18.00 9.34
N PHE A 121 2.79 16.95 8.98
CA PHE A 121 1.38 16.80 9.34
C PHE A 121 1.22 16.69 10.86
N ARG A 122 2.05 15.90 11.55
CA ARG A 122 2.06 15.76 13.01
C ARG A 122 2.23 17.11 13.72
N ALA A 123 3.20 17.90 13.27
CA ALA A 123 3.50 19.20 13.87
C ALA A 123 2.34 20.21 13.75
N SER A 124 1.37 19.98 12.86
CA SER A 124 0.20 20.86 12.66
C SER A 124 -1.04 20.45 13.47
N THR A 125 -1.00 19.32 14.18
CA THR A 125 -2.16 18.80 14.93
C THR A 125 -1.97 18.91 16.43
N VAL A 126 -3.09 19.12 17.16
CA VAL A 126 -3.10 19.23 18.63
C VAL A 126 -2.85 17.88 19.31
N ASP A 127 -3.40 16.80 18.73
CA ASP A 127 -3.16 15.41 19.17
C ASP A 127 -2.55 14.63 18.01
N GLU A 128 -1.22 14.62 17.98
CA GLU A 128 -0.45 13.94 16.94
C GLU A 128 -0.74 12.44 16.85
N TYR A 129 -0.88 11.79 18.01
CA TYR A 129 -1.10 10.34 18.04
C TYR A 129 -2.46 9.97 17.47
N ALA A 130 -3.52 10.65 17.91
CA ALA A 130 -4.87 10.38 17.41
C ALA A 130 -4.97 10.68 15.91
N ALA A 131 -4.44 11.81 15.45
CA ALA A 131 -4.47 12.21 14.05
C ALA A 131 -3.75 11.18 13.13
N VAL A 132 -2.55 10.77 13.49
CA VAL A 132 -1.77 9.77 12.69
C VAL A 132 -2.45 8.40 12.73
N ARG A 133 -2.94 7.97 13.89
CA ARG A 133 -3.68 6.71 14.02
C ARG A 133 -4.91 6.68 13.13
N ASP A 134 -5.73 7.73 13.21
CA ASP A 134 -7.02 7.76 12.51
C ASP A 134 -6.81 7.91 11.00
N ALA A 135 -5.86 8.72 10.57
CA ALA A 135 -5.46 8.82 9.17
C ALA A 135 -4.94 7.48 8.62
N TYR A 136 -4.09 6.78 9.38
CA TYR A 136 -3.58 5.46 8.99
C TYR A 136 -4.70 4.44 8.86
N LEU A 137 -5.55 4.31 9.89
CA LEU A 137 -6.64 3.33 9.88
C LEU A 137 -7.65 3.63 8.76
N ALA A 138 -8.00 4.89 8.54
CA ALA A 138 -8.87 5.29 7.43
C ALA A 138 -8.26 4.93 6.07
N ALA A 139 -6.98 5.23 5.84
CA ALA A 139 -6.28 4.85 4.61
C ALA A 139 -6.25 3.33 4.39
N ARG A 140 -6.06 2.55 5.47
CA ARG A 140 -6.06 1.08 5.39
C ARG A 140 -7.44 0.49 5.10
N ARG A 141 -8.50 1.06 5.67
CA ARG A 141 -9.88 0.64 5.36
C ARG A 141 -10.21 0.89 3.90
N ARG A 142 -9.88 2.06 3.36
CA ARG A 142 -10.06 2.37 1.92
C ARG A 142 -9.26 1.40 1.03
N ALA A 143 -8.03 1.09 1.40
CA ALA A 143 -7.21 0.15 0.65
C ALA A 143 -7.79 -1.28 0.65
N VAL A 144 -8.38 -1.74 1.75
CA VAL A 144 -9.06 -3.04 1.84
C VAL A 144 -10.36 -3.05 1.02
N ALA A 145 -11.12 -1.96 1.05
CA ALA A 145 -12.33 -1.78 0.25
C ALA A 145 -12.05 -1.53 -1.25
N ASP A 146 -10.78 -1.42 -1.64
CA ASP A 146 -10.32 -1.23 -3.02
C ASP A 146 -10.94 0.00 -3.71
N GLY A 147 -11.27 1.01 -2.94
CA GLY A 147 -11.93 2.22 -3.42
C GLY A 147 -13.47 2.18 -3.40
N GLU A 148 -14.09 1.03 -3.17
CA GLU A 148 -15.57 0.89 -3.16
C GLU A 148 -16.27 1.92 -2.24
N ALA A 149 -15.63 2.27 -1.12
CA ALA A 149 -16.16 3.30 -0.23
C ALA A 149 -16.10 4.73 -0.84
N MET A 150 -15.14 4.97 -1.73
CA MET A 150 -15.04 6.25 -2.45
C MET A 150 -16.10 6.33 -3.55
N ASP A 151 -16.32 5.22 -4.25
CA ASP A 151 -17.35 5.16 -5.30
C ASP A 151 -18.75 5.37 -4.70
N ALA A 152 -19.01 4.83 -3.50
CA ALA A 152 -20.26 5.04 -2.78
C ALA A 152 -20.45 6.49 -2.28
N GLU A 153 -19.39 7.18 -1.87
CA GLU A 153 -19.44 8.61 -1.51
C GLU A 153 -19.69 9.49 -2.75
N GLU A 154 -19.04 9.18 -3.87
CA GLU A 154 -19.22 9.86 -5.15
C GLU A 154 -20.64 9.63 -5.70
N GLU A 155 -21.16 8.40 -5.60
CA GLU A 155 -22.54 8.08 -5.97
C GLU A 155 -23.54 8.83 -5.09
N LEU A 156 -23.28 8.93 -3.77
CA LEU A 156 -24.13 9.68 -2.86
C LEU A 156 -24.13 11.18 -3.18
N GLU A 157 -22.97 11.75 -3.54
CA GLU A 157 -22.86 13.15 -3.94
C GLU A 157 -23.62 13.44 -5.24
N THR A 158 -23.59 12.51 -6.22
CA THR A 158 -24.37 12.62 -7.46
C THR A 158 -25.87 12.43 -7.26
N LEU A 159 -26.27 11.68 -6.23
CA LEU A 159 -27.68 11.44 -5.90
C LEU A 159 -28.29 12.55 -5.01
N THR A 160 -27.49 13.47 -4.54
CA THR A 160 -27.98 14.62 -3.77
C THR A 160 -27.81 15.90 -4.61
N PRO A 161 -28.64 16.15 -5.61
CA PRO A 161 -28.72 17.47 -6.19
C PRO A 161 -29.26 18.39 -5.09
N LEU A 162 -28.46 19.33 -4.68
CA LEU A 162 -28.94 20.45 -3.85
C LEU A 162 -29.74 21.39 -4.76
N ASP A 163 -30.87 20.93 -5.23
CA ASP A 163 -31.90 21.83 -5.73
C ASP A 163 -32.62 22.47 -4.52
N PHE A 164 -31.97 23.41 -3.93
CA PHE A 164 -32.68 24.47 -3.23
C PHE A 164 -32.99 25.52 -4.28
N ASP A 165 -34.03 25.27 -5.07
CA ASP A 165 -34.73 26.37 -5.75
C ASP A 165 -35.36 27.22 -4.66
N ASP A 166 -34.69 28.32 -4.33
CA ASP A 166 -35.28 29.44 -3.62
C ASP A 166 -36.33 30.06 -4.60
N GLU A 167 -37.56 29.55 -4.55
CA GLU A 167 -38.70 30.28 -5.06
C GLU A 167 -39.15 31.28 -3.98
N GLU A 168 -38.85 32.56 -4.23
CA GLU A 168 -39.62 33.70 -3.72
C GLU A 168 -40.95 33.87 -4.46
#